data_502b9e50feadb0749a671024ace7b699
#
_entry.id   502b9e50feadb0749a671024ace7b699
#
_cell.length_a   1.000
_cell.length_b   1.000
_cell.length_c   1.000
_cell.angle_alpha   90.00
_cell.angle_beta   90.00
_cell.angle_gamma   90.00
#
_symmetry.space_group_name_H-M   'P 1'
#
loop_
_entity.id
_entity.type
_entity.pdbx_description
1 polymer ?
#
loop_
_entity_poly.entity_id
_entity_poly.type
_entity_poly.pdbx_seq_one_letter_code
_entity_poly.pdbx_strand_id
1 'polypeptide(L)'
;MGTQKLDYIDAVRGWAILLVITCHVGTMFPEMPYPVRKLTNFGWHGVQLFFLASALTLLMSWHRARVHDGVFVGSFFVRRFLRIAPMYYAGAAIYFVAEPPISGFSLSQMLISFAFLNTWQPEWIPTTPGWMVVPGGWSIGVEFTFYALFPLLAVLVTSLPRALAFFAVAFAFACGANHLGATWLAGYPADAAANFLYFWFPNQVPVFALGFVLYFAIESRRVPTLGKWPAYIFLMCVAAALITVAEFPVMGGRILLSTPTPPILLASLGFMTFIFVLARQPALLLTNPLIRKMGVLSFSAYVLHFLFVHGLPVWSGGWINTAATGYVAIAHFVLLWGVAVPTTFAAATLAHAWIERPGMKLASRLISQATSKAIQRA
;
A
#
# COMPACT_ATOMS: atom_id res chain seq x y z
N MET A 1 -22.72 -8.91 -19.63
CA MET A 1 -21.26 -8.91 -19.73
C MET A 1 -20.71 -9.52 -18.44
N GLY A 2 -20.12 -10.73 -18.52
CA GLY A 2 -19.60 -11.45 -17.36
C GLY A 2 -18.56 -10.59 -16.63
N THR A 3 -18.43 -10.80 -15.34
CA THR A 3 -17.43 -10.22 -14.45
C THR A 3 -16.04 -10.59 -14.97
N GLN A 4 -15.53 -9.86 -15.94
CA GLN A 4 -14.12 -9.97 -16.31
C GLN A 4 -13.35 -9.58 -15.06
N LYS A 5 -12.84 -10.60 -14.39
CA LYS A 5 -11.97 -10.47 -13.24
C LYS A 5 -10.84 -9.54 -13.67
N LEU A 6 -10.62 -8.47 -12.96
CA LEU A 6 -9.59 -7.50 -13.33
C LEU A 6 -8.22 -8.06 -12.96
N ASP A 7 -7.81 -9.08 -13.70
CA ASP A 7 -6.61 -9.89 -13.45
C ASP A 7 -5.34 -9.05 -13.31
N TYR A 8 -5.25 -7.94 -14.04
CA TYR A 8 -4.12 -7.03 -13.91
C TYR A 8 -4.08 -6.30 -12.56
N ILE A 9 -5.24 -6.02 -11.94
CA ILE A 9 -5.27 -5.38 -10.61
C ILE A 9 -4.82 -6.35 -9.53
N ASP A 10 -5.25 -7.62 -9.61
CA ASP A 10 -4.76 -8.63 -8.69
C ASP A 10 -3.24 -8.80 -8.87
N ALA A 11 -2.73 -8.79 -10.11
CA ALA A 11 -1.29 -8.83 -10.36
C ALA A 11 -0.55 -7.61 -9.78
N VAL A 12 -1.08 -6.41 -9.95
CA VAL A 12 -0.52 -5.18 -9.35
C VAL A 12 -0.38 -5.30 -7.84
N ARG A 13 -1.42 -5.80 -7.15
CA ARG A 13 -1.38 -6.03 -5.70
C ARG A 13 -0.38 -7.13 -5.33
N GLY A 14 -0.23 -8.16 -6.16
CA GLY A 14 0.76 -9.21 -5.98
C GLY A 14 2.19 -8.66 -6.05
N TRP A 15 2.48 -7.80 -7.01
CA TRP A 15 3.77 -7.12 -7.10
C TRP A 15 3.98 -6.15 -5.93
N ALA A 16 2.95 -5.42 -5.52
CA ALA A 16 3.03 -4.50 -4.39
C ALA A 16 3.44 -5.21 -3.09
N ILE A 17 2.80 -6.33 -2.75
CA ILE A 17 3.17 -7.09 -1.54
C ILE A 17 4.55 -7.72 -1.64
N LEU A 18 4.98 -8.21 -2.81
CA LEU A 18 6.33 -8.73 -3.00
C LEU A 18 7.38 -7.64 -2.79
N LEU A 19 7.17 -6.43 -3.31
CA LEU A 19 8.05 -5.29 -3.07
C LEU A 19 8.16 -4.98 -1.58
N VAL A 20 7.05 -4.91 -0.86
CA VAL A 20 7.00 -4.66 0.58
C VAL A 20 7.79 -5.72 1.35
N ILE A 21 7.53 -7.00 1.11
CA ILE A 21 8.25 -8.10 1.79
C ILE A 21 9.75 -8.04 1.46
N THR A 22 10.11 -7.82 0.19
CA THR A 22 11.50 -7.71 -0.25
C THR A 22 12.23 -6.59 0.48
N CYS A 23 11.59 -5.43 0.66
CA CYS A 23 12.15 -4.33 1.41
C CYS A 23 12.37 -4.70 2.87
N HIS A 24 11.37 -5.23 3.54
CA HIS A 24 11.48 -5.54 4.97
C HIS A 24 12.45 -6.69 5.25
N VAL A 25 12.56 -7.68 4.35
CA VAL A 25 13.66 -8.66 4.42
C VAL A 25 15.01 -7.97 4.21
N GLY A 26 15.10 -7.02 3.26
CA GLY A 26 16.32 -6.26 2.99
C GLY A 26 16.81 -5.45 4.19
N THR A 27 15.91 -4.87 4.98
CA THR A 27 16.24 -4.09 6.18
C THR A 27 16.87 -4.94 7.29
N MET A 28 16.65 -6.26 7.28
CA MET A 28 17.30 -7.19 8.21
C MET A 28 18.80 -7.38 7.92
N PHE A 29 19.29 -6.94 6.76
CA PHE A 29 20.69 -7.10 6.32
C PHE A 29 21.32 -5.76 5.92
N PRO A 30 21.57 -4.84 6.87
CA PRO A 30 22.08 -3.50 6.58
C PRO A 30 23.47 -3.49 5.94
N GLU A 31 24.25 -4.57 6.15
CA GLU A 31 25.62 -4.71 5.64
C GLU A 31 25.72 -5.40 4.27
N MET A 32 24.57 -5.57 3.55
CA MET A 32 24.60 -5.99 2.15
C MET A 32 25.29 -4.93 1.28
N PRO A 33 25.95 -5.34 0.16
CA PRO A 33 26.49 -4.41 -0.82
C PRO A 33 25.48 -3.37 -1.26
N TYR A 34 25.93 -2.11 -1.37
CA TYR A 34 25.07 -0.95 -1.63
C TYR A 34 24.09 -1.12 -2.81
N PRO A 35 24.49 -1.66 -3.98
CA PRO A 35 23.56 -1.82 -5.10
C PRO A 35 22.36 -2.72 -4.77
N VAL A 36 22.61 -3.83 -4.03
CA VAL A 36 21.56 -4.79 -3.65
C VAL A 36 20.65 -4.17 -2.60
N ARG A 37 21.23 -3.56 -1.58
CA ARG A 37 20.50 -2.85 -0.53
C ARG A 37 19.61 -1.75 -1.11
N LYS A 38 20.12 -1.00 -2.08
CA LYS A 38 19.35 0.04 -2.75
C LYS A 38 18.16 -0.53 -3.52
N LEU A 39 18.38 -1.63 -4.26
CA LEU A 39 17.31 -2.30 -5.00
C LEU A 39 16.23 -2.83 -4.07
N THR A 40 16.61 -3.45 -2.96
CA THR A 40 15.64 -3.95 -1.97
C THR A 40 14.89 -2.80 -1.29
N ASN A 41 15.57 -1.71 -0.95
CA ASN A 41 14.96 -0.53 -0.35
C ASN A 41 13.93 0.16 -1.26
N PHE A 42 14.05 0.06 -2.59
CA PHE A 42 13.00 0.54 -3.50
C PHE A 42 11.64 -0.07 -3.18
N GLY A 43 11.61 -1.26 -2.59
CA GLY A 43 10.38 -1.94 -2.16
C GLY A 43 9.55 -1.16 -1.12
N TRP A 44 10.09 -0.15 -0.42
CA TRP A 44 9.32 0.78 0.41
C TRP A 44 8.14 1.39 -0.35
N HIS A 45 8.33 1.65 -1.64
CA HIS A 45 7.30 2.22 -2.50
C HIS A 45 6.19 1.23 -2.89
N GLY A 46 6.28 -0.03 -2.50
CA GLY A 46 5.20 -1.01 -2.70
C GLY A 46 3.86 -0.57 -2.10
N VAL A 47 3.89 0.22 -1.02
CA VAL A 47 2.69 0.80 -0.40
C VAL A 47 2.02 1.81 -1.34
N GLN A 48 2.79 2.65 -2.04
CA GLN A 48 2.24 3.60 -3.02
C GLN A 48 1.57 2.86 -4.19
N LEU A 49 2.10 1.70 -4.56
CA LEU A 49 1.46 0.85 -5.57
C LEU A 49 0.10 0.31 -5.08
N PHE A 50 -0.03 -0.02 -3.77
CA PHE A 50 -1.32 -0.35 -3.16
C PHE A 50 -2.28 0.83 -3.18
N PHE A 51 -1.84 2.04 -2.84
CA PHE A 51 -2.70 3.24 -2.84
C PHE A 51 -3.23 3.57 -4.23
N LEU A 52 -2.39 3.48 -5.27
CA LEU A 52 -2.81 3.64 -6.66
C LEU A 52 -3.88 2.59 -7.04
N ALA A 53 -3.62 1.31 -6.74
CA ALA A 53 -4.56 0.22 -7.02
C ALA A 53 -5.88 0.38 -6.22
N SER A 54 -5.80 0.89 -5.00
CA SER A 54 -6.96 1.17 -4.16
C SER A 54 -7.83 2.27 -4.77
N ALA A 55 -7.27 3.43 -5.07
CA ALA A 55 -7.99 4.54 -5.69
C ALA A 55 -8.64 4.14 -7.03
N LEU A 56 -7.89 3.43 -7.88
CA LEU A 56 -8.39 2.91 -9.16
C LEU A 56 -9.60 1.98 -8.97
N THR A 57 -9.49 0.99 -8.08
CA THR A 57 -10.56 0.01 -7.86
C THR A 57 -11.78 0.59 -7.17
N LEU A 58 -11.58 1.59 -6.32
CA LEU A 58 -12.67 2.31 -5.68
C LEU A 58 -13.50 3.07 -6.72
N LEU A 59 -12.86 3.82 -7.62
CA LEU A 59 -13.55 4.53 -8.70
C LEU A 59 -14.27 3.56 -9.63
N MET A 60 -13.62 2.46 -10.04
CA MET A 60 -14.27 1.44 -10.88
C MET A 60 -15.53 0.87 -10.20
N SER A 61 -15.45 0.59 -8.90
CA SER A 61 -16.57 0.08 -8.11
C SER A 61 -17.67 1.12 -7.94
N TRP A 62 -17.29 2.37 -7.71
CA TRP A 62 -18.22 3.50 -7.54
C TRP A 62 -19.03 3.78 -8.81
N HIS A 63 -18.37 3.87 -9.96
CA HIS A 63 -19.05 4.11 -11.24
C HIS A 63 -19.95 2.94 -11.63
N ARG A 64 -19.52 1.69 -11.36
CA ARG A 64 -20.36 0.51 -11.62
C ARG A 64 -21.61 0.52 -10.75
N ALA A 65 -21.51 0.82 -9.46
CA ALA A 65 -22.64 0.88 -8.55
C ALA A 65 -23.63 2.01 -8.93
N ARG A 66 -23.15 3.18 -9.38
CA ARG A 66 -24.00 4.28 -9.84
C ARG A 66 -24.87 3.89 -11.04
N VAL A 67 -24.35 3.03 -11.92
CA VAL A 67 -25.07 2.60 -13.12
C VAL A 67 -26.15 1.58 -12.80
N HIS A 68 -25.93 0.72 -11.78
CA HIS A 68 -26.79 -0.45 -11.55
C HIS A 68 -27.74 -0.31 -10.35
N ASP A 69 -27.30 0.22 -9.23
CA ASP A 69 -28.02 0.08 -7.94
C ASP A 69 -28.25 1.40 -7.18
N GLY A 70 -27.80 2.52 -7.75
CA GLY A 70 -27.65 3.74 -6.94
C GLY A 70 -26.54 3.62 -5.90
N VAL A 71 -25.91 4.75 -5.56
CA VAL A 71 -24.81 4.73 -4.59
C VAL A 71 -25.34 4.97 -3.19
N PHE A 72 -25.29 3.93 -2.38
CA PHE A 72 -25.55 4.06 -0.95
C PHE A 72 -24.21 4.20 -0.21
N VAL A 73 -23.89 5.43 0.24
CA VAL A 73 -22.60 5.76 0.89
C VAL A 73 -22.35 4.86 2.11
N GLY A 74 -23.37 4.55 2.90
CA GLY A 74 -23.28 3.65 4.03
C GLY A 74 -22.79 2.25 3.65
N SER A 75 -23.25 1.71 2.50
CA SER A 75 -22.81 0.40 2.03
C SER A 75 -21.34 0.39 1.58
N PHE A 76 -20.83 1.53 1.12
CA PHE A 76 -19.40 1.70 0.84
C PHE A 76 -18.56 1.54 2.12
N PHE A 77 -18.91 2.27 3.19
CA PHE A 77 -18.17 2.19 4.46
C PHE A 77 -18.26 0.80 5.10
N VAL A 78 -19.43 0.18 5.13
CA VAL A 78 -19.61 -1.19 5.66
C VAL A 78 -18.73 -2.18 4.90
N ARG A 79 -18.69 -2.11 3.56
CA ARG A 79 -17.82 -2.99 2.75
C ARG A 79 -16.34 -2.78 3.06
N ARG A 80 -15.89 -1.55 3.23
CA ARG A 80 -14.47 -1.24 3.49
C ARG A 80 -14.08 -1.65 4.90
N PHE A 81 -14.88 -1.29 5.88
CA PHE A 81 -14.62 -1.64 7.28
C PHE A 81 -14.55 -3.17 7.49
N LEU A 82 -15.57 -3.91 7.05
CA LEU A 82 -15.62 -5.36 7.24
C LEU A 82 -14.64 -6.15 6.35
N ARG A 83 -14.06 -5.52 5.35
CA ARG A 83 -12.95 -6.10 4.60
C ARG A 83 -11.62 -6.02 5.36
N ILE A 84 -11.37 -4.92 6.08
CA ILE A 84 -10.07 -4.58 6.65
C ILE A 84 -10.02 -4.85 8.16
N ALA A 85 -10.97 -4.34 8.92
CA ALA A 85 -10.94 -4.36 10.37
C ALA A 85 -10.81 -5.77 10.98
N PRO A 86 -11.51 -6.82 10.51
CA PRO A 86 -11.38 -8.15 11.11
C PRO A 86 -9.96 -8.71 11.05
N MET A 87 -9.30 -8.58 9.90
CA MET A 87 -7.92 -9.06 9.74
C MET A 87 -6.91 -8.17 10.47
N TYR A 88 -7.15 -6.86 10.50
CA TYR A 88 -6.31 -5.92 11.23
C TYR A 88 -6.33 -6.19 12.74
N TYR A 89 -7.50 -6.41 13.31
CA TYR A 89 -7.65 -6.72 14.75
C TYR A 89 -7.12 -8.10 15.10
N ALA A 90 -7.28 -9.08 14.22
CA ALA A 90 -6.65 -10.38 14.38
C ALA A 90 -5.12 -10.28 14.33
N GLY A 91 -4.58 -9.47 13.42
CA GLY A 91 -3.16 -9.16 13.36
C GLY A 91 -2.65 -8.52 14.65
N ALA A 92 -3.39 -7.55 15.20
CA ALA A 92 -3.05 -6.92 16.48
C ALA A 92 -2.96 -7.94 17.62
N ALA A 93 -3.91 -8.89 17.70
CA ALA A 93 -3.88 -9.97 18.68
C ALA A 93 -2.68 -10.90 18.47
N ILE A 94 -2.36 -11.25 17.22
CA ILE A 94 -1.20 -12.10 16.89
C ILE A 94 0.09 -11.40 17.33
N TYR A 95 0.29 -10.12 16.98
CA TYR A 95 1.50 -9.38 17.35
C TYR A 95 1.60 -9.12 18.85
N PHE A 96 0.48 -8.91 19.53
CA PHE A 96 0.48 -8.78 20.98
C PHE A 96 1.04 -10.03 21.69
N VAL A 97 0.80 -11.22 21.11
CA VAL A 97 1.31 -12.49 21.64
C VAL A 97 2.73 -12.79 21.15
N ALA A 98 3.01 -12.54 19.87
CA ALA A 98 4.28 -12.91 19.23
C ALA A 98 5.42 -11.93 19.54
N GLU A 99 5.10 -10.65 19.63
CA GLU A 99 6.04 -9.54 19.86
C GLU A 99 5.47 -8.63 20.98
N PRO A 100 5.42 -9.11 22.23
CA PRO A 100 4.81 -8.35 23.33
C PRO A 100 5.53 -7.01 23.52
N PRO A 101 4.79 -5.94 23.92
CA PRO A 101 5.35 -4.61 24.03
C PRO A 101 6.44 -4.52 25.11
N ILE A 102 7.69 -4.32 24.69
CA ILE A 102 8.86 -4.19 25.59
C ILE A 102 8.76 -2.91 26.43
N SER A 103 8.24 -1.83 25.84
CA SER A 103 8.05 -0.52 26.49
C SER A 103 6.78 -0.42 27.35
N GLY A 104 6.04 -1.52 27.51
CA GLY A 104 4.75 -1.55 28.19
C GLY A 104 3.55 -1.39 27.26
N PHE A 105 2.40 -1.87 27.73
CA PHE A 105 1.12 -1.77 27.03
C PHE A 105 0.55 -0.35 27.12
N SER A 106 0.14 0.22 25.99
CA SER A 106 -0.57 1.49 25.94
C SER A 106 -1.98 1.29 25.36
N LEU A 107 -2.98 1.38 26.22
CA LEU A 107 -4.38 1.31 25.83
C LEU A 107 -4.76 2.41 24.83
N SER A 108 -4.23 3.62 25.02
CA SER A 108 -4.49 4.75 24.10
C SER A 108 -3.95 4.48 22.70
N GLN A 109 -2.72 3.98 22.57
CA GLN A 109 -2.15 3.60 21.28
C GLN A 109 -2.95 2.48 20.61
N MET A 110 -3.41 1.50 21.38
CA MET A 110 -4.26 0.44 20.85
C MET A 110 -5.59 0.99 20.32
N LEU A 111 -6.28 1.81 21.09
CA LEU A 111 -7.57 2.40 20.70
C LEU A 111 -7.44 3.32 19.48
N ILE A 112 -6.39 4.16 19.42
CA ILE A 112 -6.09 5.03 18.28
C ILE A 112 -5.80 4.19 17.04
N SER A 113 -5.02 3.12 17.18
CA SER A 113 -4.72 2.20 16.09
C SER A 113 -5.96 1.46 15.61
N PHE A 114 -6.84 1.01 16.51
CA PHE A 114 -8.12 0.37 16.16
C PHE A 114 -9.11 1.34 15.53
N ALA A 115 -9.02 2.62 15.84
CA ALA A 115 -9.78 3.68 15.16
C ALA A 115 -9.14 4.11 13.81
N PHE A 116 -8.00 3.52 13.41
CA PHE A 116 -7.23 3.87 12.21
C PHE A 116 -6.75 5.32 12.15
N LEU A 117 -6.47 5.93 13.33
CA LEU A 117 -6.05 7.32 13.49
C LEU A 117 -4.54 7.46 13.77
N ASN A 118 -3.79 6.39 13.74
CA ASN A 118 -2.37 6.32 14.12
C ASN A 118 -1.41 7.13 13.23
N THR A 119 -1.90 7.77 12.15
CA THR A 119 -1.07 8.60 11.25
C THR A 119 -1.31 10.11 11.39
N TRP A 120 -2.09 10.53 12.41
CA TRP A 120 -2.48 11.93 12.56
C TRP A 120 -1.62 12.73 13.52
N GLN A 121 -0.88 12.07 14.41
CA GLN A 121 0.02 12.70 15.37
C GLN A 121 1.36 11.96 15.41
N PRO A 122 2.49 12.66 15.61
CA PRO A 122 3.82 12.03 15.65
C PRO A 122 3.95 10.96 16.73
N GLU A 123 3.35 11.18 17.88
CA GLU A 123 3.38 10.25 19.02
C GLU A 123 2.57 8.99 18.78
N TRP A 124 1.69 8.98 17.78
CA TRP A 124 0.83 7.84 17.43
C TRP A 124 1.44 6.96 16.33
N ILE A 125 2.43 7.48 15.61
CA ILE A 125 3.19 6.66 14.69
C ILE A 125 4.21 5.87 15.50
N PRO A 126 4.12 4.54 15.50
CA PRO A 126 5.11 3.74 16.20
C PRO A 126 6.44 3.86 15.46
N THR A 127 7.35 4.59 16.08
CA THR A 127 8.76 4.59 15.73
C THR A 127 9.48 3.71 16.75
N THR A 128 10.44 2.92 16.32
CA THR A 128 11.28 2.16 17.25
C THR A 128 11.90 3.09 18.31
N PRO A 129 11.85 2.75 19.63
CA PRO A 129 11.51 1.45 20.20
C PRO A 129 10.05 1.26 20.66
N GLY A 130 9.09 2.00 20.15
CA GLY A 130 7.69 1.91 20.59
C GLY A 130 6.97 0.63 20.16
N TRP A 131 5.92 0.26 20.90
CA TRP A 131 5.07 -0.87 20.55
C TRP A 131 4.21 -0.57 19.32
N MET A 132 4.34 -1.39 18.28
CA MET A 132 3.51 -1.35 17.09
C MET A 132 2.34 -2.32 17.22
N VAL A 133 1.12 -1.79 17.37
CA VAL A 133 -0.10 -2.61 17.47
C VAL A 133 -0.24 -3.57 16.30
N VAL A 134 0.00 -3.07 15.08
CA VAL A 134 0.19 -3.87 13.86
C VAL A 134 1.35 -3.23 13.10
N PRO A 135 2.48 -3.92 12.91
CA PRO A 135 3.57 -3.42 12.09
C PRO A 135 3.09 -3.07 10.68
N GLY A 136 3.52 -1.90 10.16
CA GLY A 136 3.02 -1.38 8.89
C GLY A 136 1.61 -0.79 8.91
N GLY A 137 0.92 -0.77 10.04
CA GLY A 137 -0.46 -0.30 10.20
C GLY A 137 -0.70 1.17 9.84
N TRP A 138 0.36 1.97 9.72
CA TRP A 138 0.28 3.36 9.27
C TRP A 138 -0.42 3.50 7.90
N SER A 139 -0.12 2.62 6.96
CA SER A 139 -0.70 2.66 5.62
C SER A 139 -2.21 2.39 5.63
N ILE A 140 -2.67 1.57 6.57
CA ILE A 140 -4.08 1.27 6.76
C ILE A 140 -4.80 2.50 7.33
N GLY A 141 -4.19 3.23 8.27
CA GLY A 141 -4.69 4.51 8.77
C GLY A 141 -4.81 5.57 7.66
N VAL A 142 -3.79 5.67 6.80
CA VAL A 142 -3.82 6.53 5.59
C VAL A 142 -4.97 6.13 4.67
N GLU A 143 -5.16 4.84 4.42
CA GLU A 143 -6.22 4.33 3.54
C GLU A 143 -7.61 4.60 4.11
N PHE A 144 -7.83 4.46 5.42
CA PHE A 144 -9.09 4.80 6.07
C PHE A 144 -9.41 6.30 6.02
N THR A 145 -8.40 7.15 6.18
CA THR A 145 -8.55 8.59 5.98
C THR A 145 -8.99 8.90 4.55
N PHE A 146 -8.37 8.24 3.56
CA PHE A 146 -8.78 8.38 2.16
C PHE A 146 -10.23 7.89 1.94
N TYR A 147 -10.63 6.77 2.55
CA TYR A 147 -12.02 6.28 2.45
C TYR A 147 -13.04 7.27 2.97
N ALA A 148 -12.72 8.00 4.05
CA ALA A 148 -13.61 9.03 4.58
C ALA A 148 -13.87 10.15 3.55
N LEU A 149 -12.87 10.52 2.76
CA LEU A 149 -12.95 11.56 1.73
C LEU A 149 -13.45 11.05 0.37
N PHE A 150 -13.29 9.75 0.11
CA PHE A 150 -13.49 9.16 -1.22
C PHE A 150 -14.90 9.42 -1.82
N PRO A 151 -16.04 9.28 -1.10
CA PRO A 151 -17.35 9.52 -1.69
C PRO A 151 -17.49 10.94 -2.22
N LEU A 152 -16.98 11.94 -1.49
CA LEU A 152 -16.96 13.33 -1.92
C LEU A 152 -16.09 13.50 -3.18
N LEU A 153 -14.87 12.98 -3.15
CA LEU A 153 -13.94 13.05 -4.29
C LEU A 153 -14.52 12.36 -5.53
N ALA A 154 -15.17 11.21 -5.38
CA ALA A 154 -15.78 10.49 -6.49
C ALA A 154 -16.97 11.22 -7.14
N VAL A 155 -17.64 12.10 -6.39
CA VAL A 155 -18.70 12.98 -6.92
C VAL A 155 -18.09 14.20 -7.63
N LEU A 156 -17.04 14.79 -7.10
CA LEU A 156 -16.41 16.00 -7.63
C LEU A 156 -15.52 15.70 -8.85
N VAL A 157 -14.78 14.60 -8.84
CA VAL A 157 -13.79 14.25 -9.86
C VAL A 157 -14.41 13.27 -10.87
N THR A 158 -15.05 13.79 -11.88
CA THR A 158 -15.84 13.02 -12.87
C THR A 158 -15.23 12.98 -14.28
N SER A 159 -14.03 13.55 -14.47
CA SER A 159 -13.36 13.60 -15.77
C SER A 159 -11.85 13.70 -15.62
N LEU A 160 -11.11 13.39 -16.69
CA LEU A 160 -9.65 13.49 -16.69
C LEU A 160 -9.15 14.92 -16.36
N PRO A 161 -9.70 16.02 -16.91
CA PRO A 161 -9.27 17.37 -16.52
C PRO A 161 -9.47 17.64 -15.01
N ARG A 162 -10.60 17.17 -14.42
CA ARG A 162 -10.84 17.30 -12.98
C ARG A 162 -9.90 16.43 -12.16
N ALA A 163 -9.53 15.24 -12.65
CA ALA A 163 -8.54 14.39 -11.99
C ALA A 163 -7.14 15.02 -12.02
N LEU A 164 -6.75 15.65 -13.12
CA LEU A 164 -5.50 16.40 -13.21
C LEU A 164 -5.51 17.64 -12.29
N ALA A 165 -6.62 18.37 -12.22
CA ALA A 165 -6.77 19.48 -11.28
C ALA A 165 -6.71 18.99 -9.82
N PHE A 166 -7.39 17.89 -9.49
CA PHE A 166 -7.29 17.26 -8.16
C PHE A 166 -5.85 16.86 -7.82
N PHE A 167 -5.13 16.27 -8.78
CA PHE A 167 -3.72 15.94 -8.58
C PHE A 167 -2.86 17.18 -8.30
N ALA A 168 -3.03 18.26 -9.07
CA ALA A 168 -2.29 19.51 -8.87
C ALA A 168 -2.57 20.13 -7.49
N VAL A 169 -3.84 20.16 -7.06
CA VAL A 169 -4.23 20.64 -5.73
C VAL A 169 -3.68 19.73 -4.63
N ALA A 170 -3.79 18.41 -4.79
CA ALA A 170 -3.26 17.43 -3.83
C ALA A 170 -1.74 17.54 -3.68
N PHE A 171 -1.03 17.76 -4.78
CA PHE A 171 0.42 17.97 -4.76
C PHE A 171 0.82 19.28 -4.07
N ALA A 172 0.17 20.39 -4.40
CA ALA A 172 0.39 21.67 -3.74
C ALA A 172 0.08 21.58 -2.23
N PHE A 173 -1.02 20.90 -1.86
CA PHE A 173 -1.38 20.64 -0.47
C PHE A 173 -0.29 19.81 0.25
N ALA A 174 0.21 18.73 -0.37
CA ALA A 174 1.26 17.91 0.22
C ALA A 174 2.55 18.71 0.45
N CYS A 175 2.96 19.54 -0.52
CA CYS A 175 4.14 20.40 -0.37
C CYS A 175 3.97 21.42 0.76
N GLY A 176 2.83 22.10 0.81
CA GLY A 176 2.52 23.07 1.87
C GLY A 176 2.42 22.41 3.25
N ALA A 177 1.74 21.28 3.34
CA ALA A 177 1.60 20.52 4.58
C ALA A 177 2.96 20.02 5.09
N ASN A 178 3.82 19.47 4.21
CA ASN A 178 5.16 19.03 4.60
C ASN A 178 6.04 20.21 5.06
N HIS A 179 5.94 21.36 4.41
CA HIS A 179 6.67 22.57 4.84
C HIS A 179 6.23 23.02 6.23
N LEU A 180 4.92 23.12 6.46
CA LEU A 180 4.37 23.47 7.78
C LEU A 180 4.67 22.38 8.82
N GLY A 181 4.58 21.11 8.43
CA GLY A 181 4.90 19.97 9.28
C GLY A 181 6.35 19.94 9.71
N ALA A 182 7.30 20.28 8.84
CA ALA A 182 8.70 20.38 9.18
C ALA A 182 8.95 21.50 10.22
N THR A 183 8.24 22.62 10.13
CA THR A 183 8.30 23.70 11.12
C THR A 183 7.68 23.27 12.45
N TRP A 184 6.52 22.63 12.41
CA TRP A 184 5.84 22.09 13.60
C TRP A 184 6.69 21.06 14.36
N LEU A 185 7.42 20.21 13.60
CA LEU A 185 8.23 19.13 14.16
C LEU A 185 9.67 19.54 14.47
N ALA A 186 10.01 20.83 14.44
CA ALA A 186 11.38 21.31 14.68
C ALA A 186 11.95 20.91 16.06
N GLY A 187 11.08 20.60 17.03
CA GLY A 187 11.47 20.13 18.38
C GLY A 187 11.61 18.60 18.50
N TYR A 188 11.29 17.84 17.45
CA TYR A 188 11.40 16.37 17.45
C TYR A 188 12.76 15.91 16.89
N PRO A 189 13.24 14.69 17.24
CA PRO A 189 14.37 14.08 16.56
C PRO A 189 14.15 14.05 15.04
N ALA A 190 15.19 14.35 14.26
CA ALA A 190 15.08 14.53 12.81
C ALA A 190 14.57 13.29 12.08
N ASP A 191 14.95 12.11 12.54
CA ASP A 191 14.48 10.82 12.00
C ASP A 191 13.00 10.56 12.32
N ALA A 192 12.55 10.89 13.54
CA ALA A 192 11.14 10.79 13.93
C ALA A 192 10.27 11.74 13.12
N ALA A 193 10.71 13.00 12.94
CA ALA A 193 10.03 13.99 12.12
C ALA A 193 9.94 13.53 10.63
N ALA A 194 11.05 13.04 10.07
CA ALA A 194 11.09 12.54 8.71
C ALA A 194 10.17 11.32 8.50
N ASN A 195 10.17 10.38 9.44
CA ASN A 195 9.28 9.22 9.42
C ASN A 195 7.81 9.63 9.50
N PHE A 196 7.46 10.56 10.40
CA PHE A 196 6.10 11.05 10.49
C PHE A 196 5.64 11.69 9.18
N LEU A 197 6.43 12.62 8.62
CA LEU A 197 6.10 13.30 7.35
C LEU A 197 6.01 12.32 6.17
N TYR A 198 6.76 11.21 6.21
CA TYR A 198 6.61 10.16 5.20
C TYR A 198 5.29 9.42 5.34
N PHE A 199 4.88 9.07 6.55
CA PHE A 199 3.73 8.20 6.82
C PHE A 199 2.39 8.93 6.90
N TRP A 200 2.36 10.25 7.11
CA TRP A 200 1.10 10.95 7.31
C TRP A 200 0.28 11.12 6.02
N PHE A 201 -1.02 11.26 6.19
CA PHE A 201 -1.96 11.30 5.08
C PHE A 201 -1.68 12.42 4.05
N PRO A 202 -1.40 13.69 4.43
CA PRO A 202 -1.15 14.76 3.46
C PRO A 202 -0.08 14.44 2.42
N ASN A 203 0.98 13.73 2.82
CA ASN A 203 2.06 13.35 1.91
C ASN A 203 1.65 12.24 0.91
N GLN A 204 0.62 11.44 1.23
CA GLN A 204 0.15 10.34 0.40
C GLN A 204 -1.03 10.71 -0.53
N VAL A 205 -1.70 11.86 -0.30
CA VAL A 205 -2.86 12.31 -1.11
C VAL A 205 -2.55 12.39 -2.61
N PRO A 206 -1.39 12.91 -3.06
CA PRO A 206 -1.06 12.94 -4.49
C PRO A 206 -1.03 11.56 -5.14
N VAL A 207 -0.66 10.51 -4.40
CA VAL A 207 -0.65 9.13 -4.90
C VAL A 207 -2.07 8.66 -5.20
N PHE A 208 -3.01 8.90 -4.30
CA PHE A 208 -4.42 8.60 -4.54
C PHE A 208 -4.99 9.41 -5.71
N ALA A 209 -4.61 10.69 -5.81
CA ALA A 209 -5.02 11.55 -6.93
C ALA A 209 -4.50 11.02 -8.28
N LEU A 210 -3.27 10.49 -8.35
CA LEU A 210 -2.76 9.78 -9.52
C LEU A 210 -3.59 8.54 -9.87
N GLY A 211 -4.16 7.86 -8.87
CA GLY A 211 -5.08 6.74 -9.10
C GLY A 211 -6.38 7.18 -9.82
N PHE A 212 -6.87 8.41 -9.54
CA PHE A 212 -7.99 9.01 -10.30
C PHE A 212 -7.57 9.34 -11.74
N VAL A 213 -6.41 9.96 -11.93
CA VAL A 213 -5.87 10.24 -13.28
C VAL A 213 -5.76 8.93 -14.07
N LEU A 214 -5.20 7.89 -13.45
CA LEU A 214 -5.04 6.57 -14.04
C LEU A 214 -6.38 5.95 -14.46
N TYR A 215 -7.41 6.07 -13.62
CA TYR A 215 -8.76 5.58 -13.94
C TYR A 215 -9.28 6.18 -15.25
N PHE A 216 -9.27 7.52 -15.38
CA PHE A 216 -9.75 8.18 -16.59
C PHE A 216 -8.84 7.95 -17.79
N ALA A 217 -7.54 7.76 -17.59
CA ALA A 217 -6.60 7.40 -18.66
C ALA A 217 -6.88 5.99 -19.20
N ILE A 218 -7.20 5.01 -18.33
CA ILE A 218 -7.57 3.65 -18.74
C ILE A 218 -8.92 3.63 -19.46
N GLU A 219 -9.91 4.36 -18.96
CA GLU A 219 -11.24 4.45 -19.60
C GLU A 219 -11.21 5.18 -20.96
N SER A 220 -10.18 5.97 -21.22
CA SER A 220 -10.02 6.66 -22.50
C SER A 220 -9.71 5.65 -23.62
N ARG A 221 -10.60 5.56 -24.61
CA ARG A 221 -10.43 4.71 -25.81
C ARG A 221 -9.39 5.26 -26.80
N ARG A 222 -8.83 6.44 -26.55
CA ARG A 222 -7.90 7.12 -27.48
C ARG A 222 -6.50 6.53 -27.49
N VAL A 223 -6.14 5.73 -26.47
CA VAL A 223 -4.80 5.15 -26.39
C VAL A 223 -4.85 3.73 -26.99
N PRO A 224 -4.06 3.46 -28.05
CA PRO A 224 -4.01 2.13 -28.66
C PRO A 224 -3.41 1.09 -27.71
N THR A 225 -3.73 -0.18 -27.96
CA THR A 225 -3.07 -1.31 -27.29
C THR A 225 -1.62 -1.41 -27.75
N LEU A 226 -0.72 -1.59 -26.81
CA LEU A 226 0.71 -1.82 -27.11
C LEU A 226 0.94 -3.29 -27.45
N GLY A 227 1.83 -3.57 -28.40
CA GLY A 227 2.35 -4.92 -28.59
C GLY A 227 3.13 -5.42 -27.37
N LYS A 228 3.29 -6.75 -27.21
CA LYS A 228 3.98 -7.32 -26.04
C LYS A 228 5.42 -6.79 -25.88
N TRP A 229 6.21 -6.85 -26.93
CA TRP A 229 7.61 -6.44 -26.87
C TRP A 229 7.80 -4.94 -26.60
N PRO A 230 7.10 -4.02 -27.31
CA PRO A 230 7.12 -2.62 -26.94
C PRO A 230 6.70 -2.34 -25.49
N ALA A 231 5.73 -3.08 -24.95
CA ALA A 231 5.31 -2.94 -23.56
C ALA A 231 6.42 -3.33 -22.58
N TYR A 232 7.13 -4.44 -22.80
CA TYR A 232 8.28 -4.82 -21.96
C TYR A 232 9.42 -3.83 -22.04
N ILE A 233 9.81 -3.38 -23.25
CA ILE A 233 10.87 -2.42 -23.46
C ILE A 233 10.53 -1.11 -22.71
N PHE A 234 9.29 -0.64 -22.85
CA PHE A 234 8.84 0.57 -22.17
C PHE A 234 8.88 0.44 -20.64
N LEU A 235 8.43 -0.69 -20.09
CA LEU A 235 8.53 -0.94 -18.64
C LEU A 235 9.97 -1.05 -18.15
N MET A 236 10.87 -1.64 -18.94
CA MET A 236 12.29 -1.68 -18.61
C MET A 236 12.91 -0.28 -18.61
N CYS A 237 12.58 0.56 -19.58
CA CYS A 237 13.03 1.95 -19.63
C CYS A 237 12.52 2.75 -18.42
N VAL A 238 11.25 2.56 -18.03
CA VAL A 238 10.67 3.21 -16.83
C VAL A 238 11.38 2.72 -15.57
N ALA A 239 11.61 1.42 -15.43
CA ALA A 239 12.32 0.87 -14.27
C ALA A 239 13.77 1.39 -14.19
N ALA A 240 14.49 1.41 -15.33
CA ALA A 240 15.84 1.96 -15.39
C ALA A 240 15.87 3.44 -15.03
N ALA A 241 14.92 4.24 -15.55
CA ALA A 241 14.79 5.65 -15.21
C ALA A 241 14.51 5.87 -13.72
N LEU A 242 13.63 5.06 -13.11
CA LEU A 242 13.33 5.13 -11.68
C LEU A 242 14.55 4.77 -10.83
N ILE A 243 15.31 3.77 -11.21
CA ILE A 243 16.55 3.38 -10.52
C ILE A 243 17.59 4.49 -10.62
N THR A 244 17.79 5.08 -11.81
CA THR A 244 18.75 6.16 -12.01
C THR A 244 18.36 7.42 -11.26
N VAL A 245 17.07 7.83 -11.33
CA VAL A 245 16.58 9.02 -10.60
C VAL A 245 16.68 8.82 -9.09
N ALA A 246 16.46 7.60 -8.60
CA ALA A 246 16.70 7.29 -7.18
C ALA A 246 18.18 7.42 -6.78
N GLU A 247 19.11 7.47 -7.74
CA GLU A 247 20.55 7.72 -7.50
C GLU A 247 20.93 9.18 -7.38
N PHE A 248 20.10 10.12 -7.86
CA PHE A 248 20.38 11.55 -7.80
C PHE A 248 19.72 12.22 -6.58
N PRO A 249 20.13 11.97 -5.34
CA PRO A 249 19.57 12.66 -4.18
C PRO A 249 19.99 14.13 -4.12
N VAL A 250 20.85 14.63 -5.05
CA VAL A 250 21.66 15.81 -4.77
C VAL A 250 21.56 16.96 -5.78
N MET A 251 21.17 16.75 -7.01
CA MET A 251 21.31 17.79 -8.06
C MET A 251 20.20 18.86 -8.09
N GLY A 252 19.62 19.21 -7.11
CA GLY A 252 18.61 20.27 -6.94
C GLY A 252 18.00 20.21 -5.56
N GLY A 253 18.63 19.39 -4.74
CA GLY A 253 18.08 18.74 -3.59
C GLY A 253 17.73 19.59 -2.40
N ARG A 254 18.22 20.80 -2.26
CA ARG A 254 18.00 21.54 -1.02
C ARG A 254 16.63 22.23 -0.91
N ILE A 255 15.92 22.44 -1.99
CA ILE A 255 14.62 23.15 -1.96
C ILE A 255 13.44 22.22 -2.20
N LEU A 256 13.55 21.19 -3.06
CA LEU A 256 12.47 20.24 -3.35
C LEU A 256 12.59 18.91 -2.58
N LEU A 257 13.78 18.57 -2.10
CA LEU A 257 14.08 17.28 -1.47
C LEU A 257 14.15 17.34 0.07
N SER A 258 13.89 18.49 0.68
CA SER A 258 13.69 18.59 2.13
C SER A 258 12.36 17.95 2.59
N THR A 259 11.51 17.55 1.64
CA THR A 259 10.23 16.88 1.91
C THR A 259 10.21 15.49 1.28
N PRO A 260 9.56 14.49 1.91
CA PRO A 260 9.48 13.12 1.36
C PRO A 260 8.66 13.01 0.07
N THR A 261 8.00 14.07 -0.38
CA THR A 261 7.04 14.07 -1.49
C THR A 261 7.64 13.71 -2.87
N PRO A 262 8.78 14.27 -3.30
CA PRO A 262 9.31 13.99 -4.65
C PRO A 262 9.68 12.52 -4.92
N PRO A 263 10.39 11.80 -4.04
CA PRO A 263 10.66 10.38 -4.25
C PRO A 263 9.39 9.52 -4.34
N ILE A 264 8.42 9.79 -3.46
CA ILE A 264 7.10 9.12 -3.48
C ILE A 264 6.40 9.36 -4.81
N LEU A 265 6.39 10.62 -5.28
CA LEU A 265 5.74 10.99 -6.52
C LEU A 265 6.38 10.33 -7.74
N LEU A 266 7.71 10.35 -7.84
CA LEU A 266 8.44 9.72 -8.94
C LEU A 266 8.18 8.22 -9.01
N ALA A 267 8.25 7.52 -7.87
CA ALA A 267 7.91 6.11 -7.80
C ALA A 267 6.44 5.87 -8.21
N SER A 268 5.52 6.71 -7.75
CA SER A 268 4.09 6.60 -8.07
C SER A 268 3.79 6.84 -9.56
N LEU A 269 4.48 7.75 -10.22
CA LEU A 269 4.39 7.96 -11.68
C LEU A 269 4.86 6.73 -12.45
N GLY A 270 5.96 6.11 -12.03
CA GLY A 270 6.42 4.85 -12.59
C GLY A 270 5.42 3.71 -12.38
N PHE A 271 4.85 3.59 -11.19
CA PHE A 271 3.81 2.60 -10.90
C PHE A 271 2.50 2.88 -11.64
N MET A 272 2.10 4.14 -11.80
CA MET A 272 0.96 4.50 -12.63
C MET A 272 1.16 4.01 -14.06
N THR A 273 2.36 4.21 -14.62
CA THR A 273 2.74 3.71 -15.94
C THR A 273 2.72 2.18 -16.00
N PHE A 274 3.26 1.51 -14.97
CA PHE A 274 3.21 0.05 -14.85
C PHE A 274 1.76 -0.48 -14.88
N ILE A 275 0.87 0.08 -14.05
CA ILE A 275 -0.55 -0.32 -14.02
C ILE A 275 -1.22 -0.05 -15.37
N PHE A 276 -0.94 1.11 -15.98
CA PHE A 276 -1.52 1.48 -17.28
C PHE A 276 -1.13 0.47 -18.37
N VAL A 277 0.14 0.08 -18.43
CA VAL A 277 0.61 -0.93 -19.40
C VAL A 277 -0.06 -2.28 -19.15
N LEU A 278 -0.14 -2.75 -17.90
CA LEU A 278 -0.80 -4.01 -17.57
C LEU A 278 -2.30 -4.00 -17.89
N ALA A 279 -2.97 -2.85 -17.74
CA ALA A 279 -4.37 -2.70 -18.10
C ALA A 279 -4.60 -2.78 -19.61
N ARG A 280 -3.62 -2.35 -20.43
CA ARG A 280 -3.66 -2.37 -21.89
C ARG A 280 -3.10 -3.65 -22.50
N GLN A 281 -2.27 -4.37 -21.77
CA GLN A 281 -1.63 -5.61 -22.22
C GLN A 281 -1.63 -6.67 -21.09
N PRO A 282 -2.80 -7.23 -20.74
CA PRO A 282 -2.91 -8.15 -19.60
C PRO A 282 -2.26 -9.52 -19.83
N ALA A 283 -1.89 -9.85 -21.07
CA ALA A 283 -1.23 -11.12 -21.44
C ALA A 283 0.29 -11.15 -21.14
N LEU A 284 0.85 -10.13 -20.48
CA LEU A 284 2.24 -10.12 -20.05
C LEU A 284 2.49 -11.17 -18.96
N LEU A 285 3.72 -11.71 -18.91
CA LEU A 285 4.16 -12.64 -17.85
C LEU A 285 3.99 -12.05 -16.45
N LEU A 286 3.97 -10.73 -16.34
CA LEU A 286 3.76 -9.98 -15.10
C LEU A 286 2.34 -10.14 -14.51
N THR A 287 1.39 -10.69 -15.28
CA THR A 287 0.02 -10.98 -14.85
C THR A 287 -0.25 -12.49 -14.72
N ASN A 288 0.79 -13.29 -14.46
CA ASN A 288 0.66 -14.73 -14.32
C ASN A 288 -0.24 -15.14 -13.13
N PRO A 289 -0.78 -16.39 -13.13
CA PRO A 289 -1.71 -16.85 -12.10
C PRO A 289 -1.16 -16.82 -10.68
N LEU A 290 0.16 -17.04 -10.48
CA LEU A 290 0.79 -17.01 -9.16
C LEU A 290 0.75 -15.60 -8.58
N ILE A 291 1.19 -14.61 -9.34
CA ILE A 291 1.19 -13.19 -8.93
C ILE A 291 -0.25 -12.71 -8.65
N ARG A 292 -1.22 -13.12 -9.49
CA ARG A 292 -2.64 -12.78 -9.24
C ARG A 292 -3.15 -13.40 -7.93
N LYS A 293 -2.79 -14.66 -7.64
CA LYS A 293 -3.15 -15.31 -6.37
C LYS A 293 -2.53 -14.58 -5.18
N MET A 294 -1.26 -14.16 -5.28
CA MET A 294 -0.61 -13.32 -4.28
C MET A 294 -1.36 -12.00 -4.08
N GLY A 295 -1.85 -11.38 -5.15
CA GLY A 295 -2.65 -10.16 -5.06
C GLY A 295 -3.98 -10.32 -4.35
N VAL A 296 -4.67 -11.44 -4.55
CA VAL A 296 -5.91 -11.76 -3.80
C VAL A 296 -5.63 -11.89 -2.31
N LEU A 297 -4.47 -12.43 -1.93
CA LEU A 297 -4.05 -12.66 -0.54
C LEU A 297 -3.28 -11.47 0.05
N SER A 298 -3.06 -10.40 -0.73
CA SER A 298 -2.10 -9.35 -0.42
C SER A 298 -2.38 -8.62 0.89
N PHE A 299 -3.64 -8.44 1.29
CA PHE A 299 -3.98 -7.76 2.52
C PHE A 299 -3.62 -8.61 3.75
N SER A 300 -4.04 -9.88 3.78
CA SER A 300 -3.64 -10.80 4.85
C SER A 300 -2.12 -11.00 4.89
N ALA A 301 -1.45 -11.08 3.72
CA ALA A 301 0.00 -11.16 3.64
C ALA A 301 0.67 -9.89 4.17
N TYR A 302 0.12 -8.71 3.85
CA TYR A 302 0.61 -7.42 4.36
C TYR A 302 0.54 -7.33 5.89
N VAL A 303 -0.54 -7.81 6.49
CA VAL A 303 -0.66 -7.83 7.95
C VAL A 303 0.31 -8.81 8.59
N LEU A 304 0.58 -9.96 7.97
CA LEU A 304 1.32 -11.06 8.61
C LEU A 304 2.82 -11.12 8.29
N HIS A 305 3.30 -10.42 7.27
CA HIS A 305 4.69 -10.63 6.79
C HIS A 305 5.77 -10.31 7.83
N PHE A 306 5.57 -9.31 8.67
CA PHE A 306 6.54 -8.96 9.71
C PHE A 306 6.75 -10.09 10.71
N LEU A 307 5.70 -10.87 11.03
CA LEU A 307 5.82 -12.04 11.89
C LEU A 307 6.88 -13.03 11.38
N PHE A 308 6.94 -13.24 10.07
CA PHE A 308 7.91 -14.15 9.46
C PHE A 308 9.25 -13.47 9.18
N VAL A 309 9.25 -12.20 8.79
CA VAL A 309 10.49 -11.44 8.55
C VAL A 309 11.31 -11.31 9.84
N HIS A 310 10.67 -11.00 10.98
CA HIS A 310 11.33 -10.87 12.27
C HIS A 310 11.50 -12.22 12.99
N GLY A 311 10.49 -13.09 12.90
CA GLY A 311 10.48 -14.35 13.64
C GLY A 311 11.43 -15.39 13.07
N LEU A 312 11.53 -15.56 11.75
CA LEU A 312 12.35 -16.61 11.15
C LEU A 312 13.84 -16.53 11.52
N PRO A 313 14.50 -15.36 11.55
CA PRO A 313 15.88 -15.29 12.06
C PRO A 313 16.02 -15.82 13.47
N VAL A 314 15.09 -15.50 14.37
CA VAL A 314 15.07 -15.97 15.75
C VAL A 314 14.79 -17.47 15.82
N TRP A 315 13.77 -17.94 15.13
CA TRP A 315 13.33 -19.35 15.16
C TRP A 315 14.31 -20.29 14.44
N SER A 316 15.15 -19.75 13.55
CA SER A 316 16.14 -20.55 12.81
C SER A 316 17.29 -21.08 13.68
N GLY A 317 17.41 -20.63 14.94
CA GLY A 317 18.53 -21.04 15.80
C GLY A 317 19.91 -20.63 15.26
N GLY A 318 19.96 -19.53 14.49
CA GLY A 318 21.20 -18.98 13.94
C GLY A 318 21.51 -19.35 12.47
N TRP A 319 20.67 -20.18 11.83
CA TRP A 319 20.84 -20.51 10.40
C TRP A 319 20.66 -19.27 9.51
N ILE A 320 19.86 -18.30 9.94
CA ILE A 320 19.71 -17.00 9.27
C ILE A 320 20.46 -15.97 10.12
N ASN A 321 21.65 -15.60 9.67
CA ASN A 321 22.50 -14.63 10.37
C ASN A 321 22.27 -13.21 9.81
N THR A 322 21.52 -12.38 10.52
CA THR A 322 21.25 -11.00 10.14
C THR A 322 22.44 -10.06 10.33
N ALA A 323 23.46 -10.47 11.10
CA ALA A 323 24.71 -9.74 11.25
C ALA A 323 25.76 -10.07 10.16
N ALA A 324 25.41 -10.90 9.18
CA ALA A 324 26.27 -11.21 8.05
C ALA A 324 26.57 -9.96 7.22
N THR A 325 27.76 -9.90 6.62
CA THR A 325 28.24 -8.75 5.85
C THR A 325 28.53 -9.10 4.39
N GLY A 326 28.55 -8.11 3.51
CA GLY A 326 28.96 -8.27 2.12
C GLY A 326 28.10 -9.30 1.36
N TYR A 327 28.75 -10.16 0.57
CA TYR A 327 28.05 -11.18 -0.23
C TYR A 327 27.42 -12.30 0.62
N VAL A 328 27.94 -12.55 1.83
CA VAL A 328 27.34 -13.52 2.77
C VAL A 328 25.99 -13.00 3.23
N ALA A 329 25.83 -11.70 3.45
CA ALA A 329 24.54 -11.08 3.76
C ALA A 329 23.52 -11.28 2.63
N ILE A 330 23.95 -11.26 1.35
CA ILE A 330 23.07 -11.56 0.21
C ILE A 330 22.56 -13.01 0.29
N ALA A 331 23.42 -13.97 0.61
CA ALA A 331 23.01 -15.37 0.73
C ALA A 331 21.94 -15.55 1.82
N HIS A 332 22.15 -14.94 3.00
CA HIS A 332 21.17 -14.95 4.08
C HIS A 332 19.89 -14.17 3.76
N PHE A 333 19.99 -13.07 3.02
CA PHE A 333 18.83 -12.36 2.49
C PHE A 333 18.00 -13.27 1.56
N VAL A 334 18.64 -13.95 0.61
CA VAL A 334 17.96 -14.87 -0.31
C VAL A 334 17.33 -16.03 0.45
N LEU A 335 18.02 -16.58 1.45
CA LEU A 335 17.50 -17.63 2.31
C LEU A 335 16.27 -17.15 3.09
N LEU A 336 16.37 -16.02 3.79
CA LEU A 336 15.24 -15.47 4.54
C LEU A 336 14.06 -15.14 3.60
N TRP A 337 14.32 -14.50 2.47
CA TRP A 337 13.29 -14.16 1.49
C TRP A 337 12.61 -15.42 0.93
N GLY A 338 13.41 -16.44 0.59
CA GLY A 338 12.93 -17.71 0.04
C GLY A 338 12.05 -18.52 1.01
N VAL A 339 12.18 -18.29 2.32
CA VAL A 339 11.35 -18.92 3.36
C VAL A 339 10.20 -17.97 3.78
N ALA A 340 10.48 -16.68 4.00
CA ALA A 340 9.49 -15.73 4.49
C ALA A 340 8.33 -15.52 3.50
N VAL A 341 8.61 -15.46 2.20
CA VAL A 341 7.55 -15.28 1.19
C VAL A 341 6.58 -16.47 1.19
N PRO A 342 6.99 -17.73 0.99
CA PRO A 342 6.06 -18.85 1.01
C PRO A 342 5.30 -19.01 2.33
N THR A 343 5.98 -18.85 3.47
CA THR A 343 5.34 -18.98 4.79
C THR A 343 4.31 -17.89 5.04
N THR A 344 4.62 -16.64 4.66
CA THR A 344 3.66 -15.52 4.70
C THR A 344 2.42 -15.83 3.87
N PHE A 345 2.58 -16.32 2.63
CA PHE A 345 1.43 -16.62 1.77
C PHE A 345 0.68 -17.87 2.20
N ALA A 346 1.32 -18.85 2.82
CA ALA A 346 0.64 -19.97 3.45
C ALA A 346 -0.25 -19.51 4.61
N ALA A 347 0.28 -18.70 5.52
CA ALA A 347 -0.49 -18.09 6.61
C ALA A 347 -1.60 -17.16 6.10
N ALA A 348 -1.30 -16.33 5.09
CA ALA A 348 -2.26 -15.45 4.46
C ALA A 348 -3.42 -16.20 3.80
N THR A 349 -3.17 -17.40 3.26
CA THR A 349 -4.24 -18.25 2.68
C THR A 349 -5.24 -18.66 3.77
N LEU A 350 -4.77 -19.06 4.93
CA LEU A 350 -5.62 -19.42 6.08
C LEU A 350 -6.36 -18.20 6.62
N ALA A 351 -5.64 -17.10 6.86
CA ALA A 351 -6.22 -15.85 7.36
C ALA A 351 -7.27 -15.27 6.40
N HIS A 352 -7.02 -15.31 5.10
CA HIS A 352 -8.00 -14.90 4.10
C HIS A 352 -9.26 -15.77 4.14
N ALA A 353 -9.10 -17.09 4.24
CA ALA A 353 -10.23 -18.03 4.25
C ALA A 353 -11.10 -17.89 5.50
N TRP A 354 -10.48 -17.71 6.67
CA TRP A 354 -11.17 -17.77 7.96
C TRP A 354 -11.52 -16.42 8.56
N ILE A 355 -10.86 -15.34 8.15
CA ILE A 355 -11.06 -14.00 8.73
C ILE A 355 -11.54 -13.01 7.65
N GLU A 356 -10.78 -12.82 6.56
CA GLU A 356 -11.08 -11.80 5.55
C GLU A 356 -12.37 -12.12 4.76
N ARG A 357 -12.48 -13.34 4.21
CA ARG A 357 -13.68 -13.77 3.45
C ARG A 357 -14.97 -13.76 4.27
N PRO A 358 -15.01 -14.26 5.53
CA PRO A 358 -16.19 -14.13 6.39
C PRO A 358 -16.59 -12.67 6.62
N GLY A 359 -15.63 -11.77 6.86
CA GLY A 359 -15.91 -10.34 7.00
C GLY A 359 -16.57 -9.75 5.75
N MET A 360 -16.04 -10.05 4.55
CA MET A 360 -16.64 -9.61 3.29
C MET A 360 -18.04 -10.20 3.06
N LYS A 361 -18.29 -11.46 3.42
CA LYS A 361 -19.62 -12.09 3.34
C LYS A 361 -20.61 -11.42 4.29
N LEU A 362 -20.17 -11.09 5.50
CA LEU A 362 -20.98 -10.36 6.47
C LEU A 362 -21.38 -8.99 5.94
N ALA A 363 -20.46 -8.23 5.35
CA ALA A 363 -20.76 -6.96 4.71
C ALA A 363 -21.86 -7.11 3.64
N SER A 364 -21.75 -8.12 2.79
CA SER A 364 -22.73 -8.36 1.72
C SER A 364 -24.13 -8.69 2.29
N ARG A 365 -24.20 -9.48 3.37
CA ARG A 365 -25.46 -9.81 4.05
C ARG A 365 -26.11 -8.59 4.69
N LEU A 366 -25.34 -7.77 5.41
CA LEU A 366 -25.85 -6.58 6.07
C LEU A 366 -26.41 -5.57 5.05
N ILE A 367 -25.71 -5.40 3.94
CA ILE A 367 -26.14 -4.48 2.87
C ILE A 367 -27.43 -5.00 2.21
N SER A 368 -27.52 -6.28 1.87
CA SER A 368 -28.74 -6.85 1.26
C SER A 368 -29.96 -6.72 2.18
N GLN A 369 -29.80 -6.96 3.47
CA GLN A 369 -30.88 -6.79 4.47
C GLN A 369 -31.33 -5.32 4.58
N ALA A 370 -30.37 -4.37 4.58
CA ALA A 370 -30.69 -2.95 4.63
C ALA A 370 -31.45 -2.49 3.38
N THR A 371 -31.03 -2.95 2.19
CA THR A 371 -31.68 -2.64 0.92
C THR A 371 -33.12 -3.20 0.88
N SER A 372 -33.32 -4.47 1.29
CA SER A 372 -34.66 -5.08 1.33
C SER A 372 -35.61 -4.34 2.26
N LYS A 373 -35.14 -3.94 3.46
CA LYS A 373 -35.95 -3.14 4.39
C LYS A 373 -36.29 -1.75 3.85
N ALA A 374 -35.39 -1.12 3.09
CA ALA A 374 -35.65 0.18 2.46
C ALA A 374 -36.73 0.08 1.39
N ILE A 375 -36.69 -0.97 0.54
CA ILE A 375 -37.70 -1.23 -0.49
C ILE A 375 -39.08 -1.53 0.13
N GLN A 376 -39.15 -2.24 1.26
CA GLN A 376 -40.41 -2.54 1.93
C GLN A 376 -41.06 -1.31 2.61
N ARG A 377 -40.29 -0.24 2.83
CA ARG A 377 -40.80 1.00 3.46
C ARG A 377 -41.13 2.11 2.47
N ALA A 378 -40.72 1.97 1.22
CA ALA A 378 -41.01 2.87 0.09
C ALA A 378 -42.29 2.41 -0.66
#